data_742ec7dd067c5a2fe9c0ba681c055811
#
_entry.id   742ec7dd067c5a2fe9c0ba681c055811
#
_cell.length_a   1.000
_cell.length_b   1.000
_cell.length_c   1.000
_cell.angle_alpha   90.00
_cell.angle_beta   90.00
_cell.angle_gamma   90.00
#
_symmetry.space_group_name_H-M   'P 1'
#
loop_
_entity.id
_entity.type
_entity.pdbx_description
1 polymer ?
#
loop_
_entity_poly.entity_id
_entity_poly.type
_entity_poly.pdbx_seq_one_letter_code
_entity_poly.pdbx_strand_id
1 'polypeptide(L)'
;LRFARMLDAVAEVAGVDFIGGWTAHVQKGMTLASRALIDSLPDVLSETTHLCASVNAASSHAGINMDALLLLGRKIREMAERTADRDGFACCKLVIFANQPEDNPFMAGAYKGLGEPECVVNIGVSGPGVVKRAIERLRQSGEPLTLGDIAEEIKLTAFRVTRVGELIG
;
A
#
# COMPACT_ATOMS: atom_id res chain seq x y z
N LEU A 1 16.55 4.76 12.59
CA LEU A 1 16.45 6.03 11.84
C LEU A 1 17.59 6.22 10.82
N ARG A 2 18.88 5.99 11.16
CA ARG A 2 20.00 6.12 10.19
C ARG A 2 19.82 5.25 8.94
N PHE A 3 19.41 3.99 9.12
CA PHE A 3 19.15 3.07 8.01
C PHE A 3 17.96 3.53 7.15
N ALA A 4 16.89 4.04 7.77
CA ALA A 4 15.74 4.57 7.06
C ALA A 4 16.11 5.78 6.17
N ARG A 5 16.88 6.72 6.71
CA ARG A 5 17.39 7.87 5.94
C ARG A 5 18.31 7.45 4.80
N MET A 6 19.12 6.41 4.99
CA MET A 6 19.95 5.86 3.92
C MET A 6 19.09 5.28 2.78
N LEU A 7 18.05 4.50 3.10
CA LEU A 7 17.12 3.98 2.10
C LEU A 7 16.39 5.10 1.36
N ASP A 8 15.96 6.12 2.07
CA ASP A 8 15.29 7.29 1.49
C ASP A 8 16.19 8.02 0.48
N ALA A 9 17.45 8.25 0.85
CA ALA A 9 18.46 8.86 -0.04
C ALA A 9 18.77 7.96 -1.25
N VAL A 10 18.80 6.64 -1.09
CA VAL A 10 18.98 5.70 -2.20
C VAL A 10 17.80 5.78 -3.16
N ALA A 11 16.56 5.86 -2.66
CA ALA A 11 15.38 6.00 -3.51
C ALA A 11 15.42 7.29 -4.35
N GLU A 12 15.82 8.40 -3.73
CA GLU A 12 16.00 9.68 -4.43
C GLU A 12 17.05 9.59 -5.54
N VAL A 13 18.22 9.03 -5.26
CA VAL A 13 19.30 8.87 -6.25
C VAL A 13 18.91 7.90 -7.38
N ALA A 14 18.18 6.83 -7.05
CA ALA A 14 17.70 5.86 -8.04
C ALA A 14 16.51 6.36 -8.87
N GLY A 15 15.89 7.48 -8.49
CA GLY A 15 14.73 8.04 -9.19
C GLY A 15 13.46 7.18 -9.04
N VAL A 16 13.31 6.48 -7.90
CA VAL A 16 12.11 5.71 -7.59
C VAL A 16 11.23 6.50 -6.63
N ASP A 17 9.92 6.50 -6.88
CA ASP A 17 8.97 7.26 -6.07
C ASP A 17 8.85 6.71 -4.65
N PHE A 18 8.85 5.38 -4.50
CA PHE A 18 8.72 4.72 -3.21
C PHE A 18 9.62 3.49 -3.09
N ILE A 19 10.15 3.27 -1.91
CA ILE A 19 10.93 2.09 -1.55
C ILE A 19 10.27 1.41 -0.35
N GLY A 20 10.01 0.12 -0.47
CA GLY A 20 9.51 -0.72 0.62
C GLY A 20 10.64 -1.26 1.50
N GLY A 21 10.31 -2.20 2.35
CA GLY A 21 11.29 -2.94 3.16
C GLY A 21 11.17 -2.71 4.67
N TRP A 22 10.42 -1.71 5.12
CA TRP A 22 10.10 -1.55 6.54
C TRP A 22 8.88 -2.41 6.89
N THR A 23 9.09 -3.74 6.88
CA THR A 23 8.00 -4.73 6.91
C THR A 23 8.07 -5.62 8.15
N ALA A 24 6.92 -5.88 8.78
CA ALA A 24 6.78 -6.83 9.87
C ALA A 24 5.63 -7.81 9.62
N HIS A 25 5.88 -9.10 9.87
CA HIS A 25 4.87 -10.15 9.84
C HIS A 25 4.55 -10.57 11.27
N VAL A 26 3.42 -10.12 11.79
CA VAL A 26 3.04 -10.31 13.21
C VAL A 26 1.75 -11.11 13.39
N GLN A 27 1.19 -11.67 12.33
CA GLN A 27 -0.05 -12.47 12.38
C GLN A 27 0.05 -13.71 13.28
N LYS A 28 1.27 -14.29 13.42
CA LYS A 28 1.51 -15.46 14.29
C LYS A 28 2.06 -15.09 15.68
N GLY A 29 2.27 -13.81 15.95
CA GLY A 29 2.87 -13.30 17.16
C GLY A 29 3.90 -12.22 16.87
N MET A 30 4.24 -11.44 17.88
CA MET A 30 5.13 -10.30 17.76
C MET A 30 6.46 -10.59 18.47
N THR A 31 7.55 -10.63 17.70
CA THR A 31 8.92 -10.73 18.23
C THR A 31 9.41 -9.37 18.74
N LEU A 32 10.50 -9.37 19.50
CA LEU A 32 11.15 -8.12 19.94
C LEU A 32 11.56 -7.25 18.73
N ALA A 33 12.06 -7.86 17.66
CA ALA A 33 12.45 -7.15 16.44
C ALA A 33 11.24 -6.54 15.72
N SER A 34 10.15 -7.30 15.57
CA SER A 34 8.90 -6.79 14.98
C SER A 34 8.31 -5.65 15.82
N ARG A 35 8.38 -5.77 17.13
CA ARG A 35 7.94 -4.72 18.06
C ARG A 35 8.76 -3.45 17.89
N ALA A 36 10.08 -3.55 17.86
CA ALA A 36 10.98 -2.42 17.69
C ALA A 36 10.76 -1.73 16.32
N LEU A 37 10.50 -2.52 15.26
CA LEU A 37 10.16 -2.00 13.94
C LEU A 37 8.86 -1.18 14.01
N ILE A 38 7.78 -1.73 14.57
CA ILE A 38 6.50 -1.03 14.71
C ILE A 38 6.64 0.21 15.59
N ASP A 39 7.38 0.13 16.68
CA ASP A 39 7.62 1.28 17.56
C ASP A 39 8.37 2.42 16.84
N SER A 40 9.21 2.11 15.85
CA SER A 40 9.96 3.09 15.05
C SER A 40 9.15 3.76 13.93
N LEU A 41 7.97 3.25 13.57
CA LEU A 41 7.17 3.77 12.45
C LEU A 41 6.92 5.28 12.47
N PRO A 42 6.55 5.89 13.63
CA PRO A 42 6.31 7.33 13.67
C PRO A 42 7.55 8.16 13.34
N ASP A 43 8.71 7.76 13.84
CA ASP A 43 9.97 8.46 13.56
C ASP A 43 10.37 8.27 12.09
N VAL A 44 10.33 7.02 11.63
CA VAL A 44 10.79 6.65 10.29
C VAL A 44 9.90 7.28 9.20
N LEU A 45 8.58 7.09 9.29
CA LEU A 45 7.68 7.56 8.22
C LEU A 45 7.40 9.07 8.26
N SER A 46 7.60 9.72 9.41
CA SER A 46 7.48 11.18 9.47
C SER A 46 8.72 11.89 8.93
N GLU A 47 9.91 11.27 9.02
CA GLU A 47 11.18 11.89 8.62
C GLU A 47 11.64 11.52 7.20
N THR A 48 11.06 10.49 6.59
CA THR A 48 11.40 10.04 5.23
C THR A 48 10.32 10.45 4.23
N THR A 49 10.69 10.55 2.95
CA THR A 49 9.78 10.89 1.86
C THR A 49 9.37 9.66 1.06
N HIS A 50 10.31 8.82 0.69
CA HIS A 50 10.14 7.70 -0.22
C HIS A 50 9.92 6.36 0.49
N LEU A 51 10.34 6.24 1.77
CA LEU A 51 10.26 4.97 2.49
C LEU A 51 8.83 4.64 2.91
N CYS A 52 8.39 3.43 2.53
CA CYS A 52 7.10 2.87 2.87
C CYS A 52 7.23 1.67 3.81
N ALA A 53 6.18 1.43 4.59
CA ALA A 53 6.12 0.35 5.55
C ALA A 53 4.88 -0.52 5.38
N SER A 54 4.98 -1.79 5.75
CA SER A 54 3.85 -2.71 5.79
C SER A 54 3.88 -3.61 7.02
N VAL A 55 2.69 -3.93 7.53
CA VAL A 55 2.56 -4.86 8.64
C VAL A 55 1.47 -5.87 8.32
N ASN A 56 1.82 -7.16 8.26
CA ASN A 56 0.82 -8.22 8.14
C ASN A 56 0.38 -8.65 9.54
N ALA A 57 -0.81 -8.23 9.95
CA ALA A 57 -1.32 -8.40 11.32
C ALA A 57 -2.35 -9.52 11.47
N ALA A 58 -2.80 -10.11 10.36
CA ALA A 58 -3.83 -11.15 10.38
C ALA A 58 -3.66 -12.15 9.23
N SER A 59 -4.14 -13.36 9.43
CA SER A 59 -4.32 -14.35 8.37
C SER A 59 -5.47 -15.29 8.70
N SER A 60 -6.04 -15.92 7.66
CA SER A 60 -7.11 -16.92 7.84
C SER A 60 -6.68 -18.11 8.69
N HIS A 61 -5.37 -18.42 8.71
CA HIS A 61 -4.83 -19.52 9.50
C HIS A 61 -4.48 -19.13 10.94
N ALA A 62 -3.95 -17.93 11.15
CA ALA A 62 -3.46 -17.49 12.46
C ALA A 62 -4.49 -16.63 13.22
N GLY A 63 -5.53 -16.17 12.54
CA GLY A 63 -6.47 -15.20 13.09
C GLY A 63 -5.90 -13.77 13.07
N ILE A 64 -6.43 -12.93 13.95
CA ILE A 64 -6.09 -11.51 14.06
C ILE A 64 -5.23 -11.29 15.30
N ASN A 65 -4.06 -10.67 15.14
CA ASN A 65 -3.25 -10.24 16.27
C ASN A 65 -3.77 -8.91 16.84
N MET A 66 -4.64 -9.00 17.84
CA MET A 66 -5.29 -7.83 18.43
C MET A 66 -4.30 -6.90 19.16
N ASP A 67 -3.24 -7.44 19.78
CA ASP A 67 -2.21 -6.63 20.43
C ASP A 67 -1.43 -5.80 19.42
N ALA A 68 -1.11 -6.40 18.27
CA ALA A 68 -0.47 -5.69 17.17
C ALA A 68 -1.38 -4.58 16.61
N LEU A 69 -2.68 -4.85 16.42
CA LEU A 69 -3.63 -3.85 15.93
C LEU A 69 -3.78 -2.68 16.90
N LEU A 70 -3.86 -2.95 18.20
CA LEU A 70 -3.94 -1.91 19.22
C LEU A 70 -2.69 -1.02 19.23
N LEU A 71 -1.52 -1.64 19.11
CA LEU A 71 -0.25 -0.91 18.99
C LEU A 71 -0.22 -0.05 17.71
N LEU A 72 -0.55 -0.65 16.58
CA LEU A 72 -0.57 0.04 15.28
C LEU A 72 -1.55 1.21 15.27
N GLY A 73 -2.73 1.06 15.86
CA GLY A 73 -3.69 2.17 15.98
C GLY A 73 -3.12 3.37 16.73
N ARG A 74 -2.36 3.13 17.80
CA ARG A 74 -1.66 4.20 18.54
C ARG A 74 -0.57 4.84 17.68
N LYS A 75 0.20 4.04 16.93
CA LYS A 75 1.27 4.53 16.05
C LYS A 75 0.72 5.33 14.86
N ILE A 76 -0.41 4.91 14.27
CA ILE A 76 -1.09 5.68 13.22
C ILE A 76 -1.51 7.05 13.75
N ARG A 77 -2.12 7.09 14.93
CA ARG A 77 -2.49 8.36 15.54
C ARG A 77 -1.29 9.26 15.77
N GLU A 78 -0.20 8.73 16.31
CA GLU A 78 1.05 9.45 16.51
C GLU A 78 1.62 9.99 15.19
N MET A 79 1.62 9.19 14.11
CA MET A 79 2.04 9.63 12.77
C MET A 79 1.15 10.74 12.22
N ALA A 80 -0.17 10.62 12.38
CA ALA A 80 -1.12 11.64 11.92
C ALA A 80 -0.88 12.98 12.64
N GLU A 81 -0.69 12.95 13.95
CA GLU A 81 -0.40 14.14 14.76
C GLU A 81 0.95 14.77 14.37
N ARG A 82 1.99 13.97 14.13
CA ARG A 82 3.33 14.44 13.73
C ARG A 82 3.41 15.03 12.32
N THR A 83 2.49 14.66 11.45
CA THR A 83 2.46 15.12 10.05
C THR A 83 1.16 15.86 9.70
N ALA A 84 0.50 16.42 10.69
CA ALA A 84 -0.75 17.17 10.51
C ALA A 84 -0.56 18.38 9.59
N ASP A 85 0.60 19.01 9.62
CA ASP A 85 1.02 20.11 8.73
C ASP A 85 1.20 19.69 7.27
N ARG A 86 1.29 18.38 7.00
CA ARG A 86 1.45 17.74 5.69
C ARG A 86 0.31 16.77 5.39
N ASP A 87 -0.91 17.09 5.80
CA ASP A 87 -2.13 16.30 5.57
C ASP A 87 -2.05 14.83 6.04
N GLY A 88 -1.26 14.57 7.08
CA GLY A 88 -1.06 13.20 7.61
C GLY A 88 -0.25 12.30 6.69
N PHE A 89 0.65 12.84 5.87
CA PHE A 89 1.38 12.14 4.82
C PHE A 89 2.08 10.85 5.29
N ALA A 90 2.60 10.80 6.53
CA ALA A 90 3.21 9.58 7.06
C ALA A 90 2.25 8.38 7.07
N CYS A 91 0.95 8.62 7.28
CA CYS A 91 -0.05 7.55 7.29
C CYS A 91 -0.29 6.95 5.90
N CYS A 92 -0.11 7.71 4.81
CA CYS A 92 -0.26 7.21 3.45
C CYS A 92 0.83 6.19 3.06
N LYS A 93 1.95 6.19 3.77
CA LYS A 93 3.08 5.30 3.53
C LYS A 93 3.05 4.01 4.34
N LEU A 94 2.02 3.78 5.15
CA LEU A 94 1.82 2.56 5.93
C LEU A 94 0.62 1.78 5.42
N VAL A 95 0.79 0.48 5.21
CA VAL A 95 -0.32 -0.45 4.98
C VAL A 95 -0.34 -1.56 6.02
N ILE A 96 -1.53 -1.91 6.48
CA ILE A 96 -1.75 -3.05 7.38
C ILE A 96 -2.54 -4.11 6.61
N PHE A 97 -1.96 -5.29 6.50
CA PHE A 97 -2.53 -6.39 5.76
C PHE A 97 -3.22 -7.43 6.65
N ALA A 98 -4.24 -8.03 6.07
CA ALA A 98 -4.76 -9.33 6.43
C ALA A 98 -4.62 -10.26 5.21
N ASN A 99 -4.05 -11.46 5.39
CA ASN A 99 -3.77 -12.39 4.28
C ASN A 99 -2.94 -11.76 3.16
N GLN A 100 -1.82 -11.14 3.50
CA GLN A 100 -0.93 -10.56 2.50
C GLN A 100 -0.53 -11.63 1.47
N PRO A 101 -0.85 -11.46 0.18
CA PRO A 101 -0.46 -12.39 -0.85
C PRO A 101 1.04 -12.27 -1.14
N GLU A 102 1.61 -13.33 -1.69
CA GLU A 102 2.94 -13.28 -2.31
C GLU A 102 2.87 -12.43 -3.59
N ASP A 103 3.98 -11.83 -3.96
CA ASP A 103 4.10 -10.97 -5.16
C ASP A 103 3.04 -9.86 -5.20
N ASN A 104 2.88 -9.16 -4.10
CA ASN A 104 1.91 -8.11 -3.93
C ASN A 104 2.40 -6.79 -4.54
N PRO A 105 1.69 -6.22 -5.55
CA PRO A 105 2.06 -4.96 -6.20
C PRO A 105 1.60 -3.71 -5.46
N PHE A 106 1.01 -3.83 -4.29
CA PHE A 106 0.48 -2.68 -3.56
C PHE A 106 1.61 -1.76 -3.09
N MET A 107 1.59 -0.49 -3.48
CA MET A 107 2.67 0.49 -3.34
C MET A 107 3.38 0.48 -1.98
N ALA A 108 2.64 0.73 -0.88
CA ALA A 108 3.23 0.79 0.46
C ALA A 108 3.63 -0.58 1.02
N GLY A 109 3.17 -1.67 0.41
CA GLY A 109 3.39 -3.02 0.88
C GLY A 109 3.80 -3.98 -0.23
N ALA A 110 4.46 -3.47 -1.27
CA ALA A 110 5.02 -4.32 -2.31
C ALA A 110 5.90 -5.40 -1.66
N TYR A 111 5.63 -6.63 -1.98
CA TYR A 111 6.26 -7.79 -1.35
C TYR A 111 6.51 -8.87 -2.39
N LYS A 112 7.74 -9.35 -2.44
CA LYS A 112 8.12 -10.54 -3.21
C LYS A 112 7.94 -11.77 -2.34
N GLY A 113 7.25 -12.77 -2.83
CA GLY A 113 7.09 -14.06 -2.17
C GLY A 113 8.36 -14.91 -2.16
N LEU A 114 8.22 -16.15 -1.71
CA LEU A 114 9.31 -17.14 -1.61
C LEU A 114 9.58 -17.85 -2.93
N GLY A 115 9.05 -17.39 -4.05
CA GLY A 115 9.22 -17.99 -5.36
C GLY A 115 10.68 -17.99 -5.86
N GLU A 116 10.98 -18.82 -6.87
CA GLU A 116 12.31 -18.99 -7.45
C GLU A 116 12.93 -17.72 -8.07
N PRO A 117 12.15 -16.79 -8.72
CA PRO A 117 12.73 -15.60 -9.31
C PRO A 117 13.43 -14.71 -8.27
N GLU A 118 14.62 -14.23 -8.57
CA GLU A 118 15.34 -13.30 -7.71
C GLU A 118 14.72 -11.89 -7.73
N CYS A 119 14.09 -11.51 -8.85
CA CYS A 119 13.40 -10.24 -9.04
C CYS A 119 12.05 -10.47 -9.73
N VAL A 120 11.03 -9.77 -9.27
CA VAL A 120 9.68 -9.82 -9.84
C VAL A 120 9.23 -8.40 -10.13
N VAL A 121 8.65 -8.19 -11.32
CA VAL A 121 7.98 -6.94 -11.69
C VAL A 121 6.47 -7.17 -11.67
N ASN A 122 5.80 -6.50 -10.75
CA ASN A 122 4.35 -6.58 -10.62
C ASN A 122 3.70 -5.30 -11.12
N ILE A 123 2.62 -5.44 -11.90
CA ILE A 123 1.87 -4.31 -12.43
C ILE A 123 0.61 -4.11 -11.60
N GLY A 124 0.58 -3.02 -10.85
CA GLY A 124 -0.59 -2.58 -10.10
C GLY A 124 -1.35 -1.48 -10.82
N VAL A 125 -2.67 -1.62 -10.94
CA VAL A 125 -3.51 -0.61 -11.55
C VAL A 125 -4.36 0.08 -10.50
N SER A 126 -4.37 1.43 -10.53
CA SER A 126 -5.24 2.23 -9.68
C SER A 126 -6.69 2.19 -10.19
N GLY A 127 -7.45 1.17 -9.77
CA GLY A 127 -8.85 0.97 -10.16
C GLY A 127 -9.75 2.18 -9.92
N PRO A 128 -9.77 2.79 -8.72
CA PRO A 128 -10.65 3.93 -8.44
C PRO A 128 -10.45 5.12 -9.37
N GLY A 129 -9.21 5.46 -9.72
CA GLY A 129 -8.90 6.57 -10.63
C GLY A 129 -9.41 6.32 -12.05
N VAL A 130 -9.28 5.09 -12.54
CA VAL A 130 -9.74 4.70 -13.88
C VAL A 130 -11.27 4.69 -13.94
N VAL A 131 -11.93 4.12 -12.93
CA VAL A 131 -13.41 4.11 -12.84
C VAL A 131 -13.97 5.53 -12.74
N LYS A 132 -13.37 6.40 -11.93
CA LYS A 132 -13.77 7.80 -11.84
C LYS A 132 -13.77 8.48 -13.22
N ARG A 133 -12.69 8.34 -13.98
CA ARG A 133 -12.58 8.90 -15.33
C ARG A 133 -13.60 8.32 -16.31
N ALA A 134 -13.91 7.02 -16.21
CA ALA A 134 -14.93 6.38 -17.02
C ALA A 134 -16.32 6.98 -16.74
N ILE A 135 -16.69 7.15 -15.48
CA ILE A 135 -17.96 7.77 -15.08
C ILE A 135 -18.02 9.25 -15.52
N GLU A 136 -16.92 9.98 -15.40
CA GLU A 136 -16.84 11.38 -15.86
C GLU A 136 -17.10 11.49 -17.36
N ARG A 137 -16.58 10.56 -18.18
CA ARG A 137 -16.87 10.51 -19.64
C ARG A 137 -18.33 10.25 -19.92
N LEU A 138 -18.95 9.29 -19.23
CA LEU A 138 -20.39 9.04 -19.36
C LEU A 138 -21.22 10.27 -19.04
N ARG A 139 -20.87 11.00 -17.98
CA ARG A 139 -21.56 12.24 -17.61
C ARG A 139 -21.46 13.34 -18.65
N GLN A 140 -20.37 13.38 -19.43
CA GLN A 140 -20.15 14.35 -20.48
C GLN A 140 -21.01 14.09 -21.73
N SER A 141 -21.58 12.89 -21.92
CA SER A 141 -22.51 12.60 -23.03
C SER A 141 -23.83 13.36 -22.95
N GLY A 142 -24.17 13.90 -21.77
CA GLY A 142 -25.38 14.70 -21.56
C GLY A 142 -26.69 13.91 -21.51
N GLU A 143 -26.63 12.59 -21.63
CA GLU A 143 -27.80 11.72 -21.51
C GLU A 143 -28.08 11.36 -20.03
N PRO A 144 -29.35 11.12 -19.66
CA PRO A 144 -29.70 10.69 -18.31
C PRO A 144 -29.13 9.30 -18.07
N LEU A 145 -28.21 9.20 -17.09
CA LEU A 145 -27.54 7.95 -16.72
C LEU A 145 -28.38 7.11 -15.78
N THR A 146 -28.52 5.82 -16.09
CA THR A 146 -29.05 4.83 -15.17
C THR A 146 -27.93 4.16 -14.37
N LEU A 147 -28.26 3.49 -13.27
CA LEU A 147 -27.30 2.65 -12.53
C LEU A 147 -26.78 1.49 -13.41
N GLY A 148 -27.59 1.03 -14.37
CA GLY A 148 -27.20 0.00 -15.35
C GLY A 148 -26.05 0.48 -16.24
N ASP A 149 -26.16 1.69 -16.80
CA ASP A 149 -25.11 2.27 -17.66
C ASP A 149 -23.80 2.44 -16.92
N ILE A 150 -23.85 2.87 -15.66
CA ILE A 150 -22.67 2.98 -14.80
C ILE A 150 -22.04 1.61 -14.53
N ALA A 151 -22.85 0.58 -14.26
CA ALA A 151 -22.36 -0.78 -14.01
C ALA A 151 -21.69 -1.38 -15.27
N GLU A 152 -22.27 -1.18 -16.45
CA GLU A 152 -21.70 -1.65 -17.70
C GLU A 152 -20.37 -0.94 -18.02
N GLU A 153 -20.29 0.37 -17.82
CA GLU A 153 -19.04 1.09 -18.05
C GLU A 153 -17.94 0.70 -17.06
N ILE A 154 -18.28 0.41 -15.81
CA ILE A 154 -17.32 -0.13 -14.83
C ILE A 154 -16.78 -1.48 -15.29
N LYS A 155 -17.64 -2.39 -15.75
CA LYS A 155 -17.23 -3.71 -16.28
C LYS A 155 -16.32 -3.59 -17.49
N LEU A 156 -16.71 -2.77 -18.48
CA LEU A 156 -15.91 -2.52 -19.68
C LEU A 156 -14.55 -1.91 -19.32
N THR A 157 -14.53 -0.96 -18.42
CA THR A 157 -13.31 -0.31 -17.98
C THR A 157 -12.40 -1.29 -17.26
N ALA A 158 -12.92 -2.11 -16.34
CA ALA A 158 -12.17 -3.15 -15.65
C ALA A 158 -11.54 -4.14 -16.65
N PHE A 159 -12.31 -4.61 -17.61
CA PHE A 159 -11.83 -5.51 -18.65
C PHE A 159 -10.69 -4.88 -19.49
N ARG A 160 -10.86 -3.64 -19.94
CA ARG A 160 -9.83 -2.93 -20.73
C ARG A 160 -8.54 -2.75 -19.93
N VAL A 161 -8.65 -2.38 -18.66
CA VAL A 161 -7.50 -2.19 -17.78
C VAL A 161 -6.74 -3.49 -17.55
N THR A 162 -7.44 -4.60 -17.32
CA THR A 162 -6.82 -5.92 -17.19
C THR A 162 -6.07 -6.31 -18.46
N ARG A 163 -6.67 -6.10 -19.63
CA ARG A 163 -6.03 -6.39 -20.92
C ARG A 163 -4.78 -5.53 -21.15
N VAL A 164 -4.83 -4.27 -20.80
CA VAL A 164 -3.63 -3.39 -20.87
C VAL A 164 -2.54 -3.85 -19.91
N GLY A 165 -2.90 -4.23 -18.68
CA GLY A 165 -1.97 -4.80 -17.71
C GLY A 165 -1.28 -6.06 -18.23
N GLU A 166 -2.02 -6.98 -18.85
CA GLU A 166 -1.47 -8.19 -19.49
C GLU A 166 -0.50 -7.90 -20.66
N LEU A 167 -0.73 -6.79 -21.39
CA LEU A 167 0.14 -6.41 -22.51
C LEU A 167 1.43 -5.73 -22.06
N ILE A 168 1.47 -5.16 -20.87
CA ILE A 168 2.63 -4.47 -20.32
C ILE A 168 3.53 -5.46 -19.56
N GLY A 169 2.92 -6.47 -18.90
CA GLY A 169 3.64 -7.53 -18.17
C GLY A 169 4.15 -8.60 -19.11
#